data_720953db6ca70d624d6e89384eef7b03
#
_entry.id   720953db6ca70d624d6e89384eef7b03
#
_cell.length_a   1.000
_cell.length_b   1.000
_cell.length_c   1.000
_cell.angle_alpha   90.00
_cell.angle_beta   90.00
_cell.angle_gamma   90.00
#
_symmetry.space_group_name_H-M   'P 1'
#
loop_
_entity.id
_entity.type
_entity.pdbx_description
1 polymer ?
#
loop_
_entity_poly.entity_id
_entity_poly.type
_entity_poly.pdbx_seq_one_letter_code
_entity_poly.pdbx_strand_id
1 'polypeptide(L)'
;MSPPSSLLSPDLIALVDGGVSAIVSSCDAALRPSIMRAVGSTITPDGRSITVYLSRRQSRQLLQDVAANGRIAVVFSEPSSHRTVQVKAASVLTRSALPSDQPLLQRYLAAMQEKISEVGFGHAFTRAMLACRLDDLVAISFEPAQAFDQTPGPRAGVSLSAAATGSAG
;
A
#
# COMPACT_ATOMS: atom_id res chain seq x y z
N MET A 1 9.00 26.02 13.31
CA MET A 1 8.02 25.49 12.35
C MET A 1 7.78 24.03 12.70
N SER A 2 6.56 23.69 13.08
CA SER A 2 6.20 22.29 13.26
C SER A 2 6.25 21.58 11.89
N PRO A 3 6.79 20.36 11.79
CA PRO A 3 6.74 19.61 10.54
C PRO A 3 5.28 19.47 10.10
N PRO A 4 5.01 19.48 8.79
CA PRO A 4 3.65 19.27 8.29
C PRO A 4 3.13 17.93 8.84
N SER A 5 1.92 17.97 9.39
CA SER A 5 1.28 16.77 9.93
C SER A 5 1.07 15.73 8.82
N SER A 6 1.32 14.47 9.12
CA SER A 6 1.02 13.36 8.19
C SER A 6 -0.47 13.40 7.80
N LEU A 7 -0.74 13.07 6.54
CA LEU A 7 -2.11 12.84 6.05
C LEU A 7 -2.78 11.66 6.78
N LEU A 8 -1.98 10.68 7.19
CA LEU A 8 -2.46 9.47 7.85
C LEU A 8 -2.37 9.62 9.37
N SER A 9 -3.44 9.23 10.07
CA SER A 9 -3.44 9.13 11.52
C SER A 9 -2.50 8.01 12.00
N PRO A 10 -2.04 8.05 13.28
CA PRO A 10 -1.21 6.98 13.85
C PRO A 10 -1.83 5.59 13.69
N ASP A 11 -3.14 5.45 13.81
CA ASP A 11 -3.85 4.18 13.62
C ASP A 11 -3.78 3.66 12.20
N LEU A 12 -3.81 4.54 11.19
CA LEU A 12 -3.68 4.17 9.78
C LEU A 12 -2.24 3.84 9.43
N ILE A 13 -1.27 4.54 10.01
CA ILE A 13 0.15 4.20 9.89
C ILE A 13 0.38 2.79 10.44
N ALA A 14 -0.15 2.49 11.63
CA ALA A 14 -0.05 1.17 12.25
C ALA A 14 -0.74 0.08 11.39
N LEU A 15 -1.88 0.38 10.78
CA LEU A 15 -2.56 -0.54 9.85
C LEU A 15 -1.67 -0.88 8.65
N VAL A 16 -1.10 0.11 8.00
CA VAL A 16 -0.23 -0.09 6.82
C VAL A 16 1.06 -0.82 7.20
N ASP A 17 1.69 -0.45 8.32
CA ASP A 17 2.93 -1.09 8.80
C ASP A 17 2.69 -2.51 9.33
N GLY A 18 1.46 -2.83 9.70
CA GLY A 18 1.08 -4.15 10.23
C GLY A 18 1.13 -5.30 9.22
N GLY A 19 1.56 -5.07 7.98
CA GLY A 19 1.66 -6.12 6.95
C GLY A 19 0.29 -6.64 6.53
N VAL A 20 -0.59 -5.74 6.10
CA VAL A 20 -1.92 -6.07 5.59
C VAL A 20 -1.92 -6.27 4.07
N SER A 21 -2.99 -6.80 3.51
CA SER A 21 -3.15 -6.96 2.07
C SER A 21 -3.03 -5.60 1.36
N ALA A 22 -2.15 -5.50 0.39
CA ALA A 22 -1.95 -4.29 -0.41
C ALA A 22 -2.25 -4.57 -1.89
N ILE A 23 -3.24 -3.86 -2.44
CA ILE A 23 -3.59 -3.91 -3.86
C ILE A 23 -3.23 -2.57 -4.49
N VAL A 24 -2.38 -2.61 -5.50
CA VAL A 24 -1.84 -1.45 -6.19
C VAL A 24 -2.54 -1.29 -7.53
N SER A 25 -2.89 -0.07 -7.88
CA SER A 25 -3.51 0.25 -9.16
C SER A 25 -2.96 1.54 -9.77
N SER A 26 -3.04 1.63 -11.09
CA SER A 26 -2.81 2.81 -11.91
C SER A 26 -3.78 2.78 -13.09
N CYS A 27 -3.64 3.68 -14.04
CA CYS A 27 -4.41 3.66 -15.29
C CYS A 27 -3.58 4.24 -16.44
N ASP A 28 -3.95 3.87 -17.66
CA ASP A 28 -3.40 4.46 -18.87
C ASP A 28 -4.04 5.84 -19.20
N ALA A 29 -3.60 6.44 -20.34
CA ALA A 29 -4.14 7.73 -20.79
C ALA A 29 -5.63 7.68 -21.16
N ALA A 30 -6.18 6.50 -21.46
CA ALA A 30 -7.60 6.28 -21.72
C ALA A 30 -8.38 5.92 -20.44
N LEU A 31 -7.76 6.06 -19.26
CA LEU A 31 -8.32 5.72 -17.94
C LEU A 31 -8.67 4.25 -17.76
N ARG A 32 -8.07 3.36 -18.57
CA ARG A 32 -8.22 1.92 -18.36
C ARG A 32 -7.34 1.50 -17.19
N PRO A 33 -7.90 0.83 -16.16
CA PRO A 33 -7.16 0.50 -14.95
C PRO A 33 -6.22 -0.67 -15.17
N SER A 34 -5.09 -0.62 -14.47
CA SER A 34 -4.18 -1.75 -14.24
C SER A 34 -4.08 -1.99 -12.73
N ILE A 35 -4.04 -3.26 -12.32
CA ILE A 35 -4.10 -3.63 -10.92
C ILE A 35 -3.21 -4.85 -10.64
N MET A 36 -2.57 -4.86 -9.47
CA MET A 36 -1.77 -6.00 -9.00
C MET A 36 -1.68 -6.03 -7.48
N ARG A 37 -1.57 -7.22 -6.91
CA ARG A 37 -1.24 -7.42 -5.50
C ARG A 37 0.23 -7.12 -5.26
N ALA A 38 0.53 -6.33 -4.24
CA ALA A 38 1.90 -6.20 -3.74
C ALA A 38 2.32 -7.45 -2.96
N VAL A 39 3.60 -7.77 -3.03
CA VAL A 39 4.22 -8.86 -2.25
C VAL A 39 4.93 -8.35 -1.01
N GLY A 40 4.89 -7.06 -0.77
CA GLY A 40 5.42 -6.38 0.39
C GLY A 40 5.01 -4.92 0.41
N SER A 41 4.93 -4.34 1.60
CA SER A 41 4.74 -2.91 1.80
C SER A 41 5.38 -2.45 3.10
N THR A 42 5.71 -1.17 3.17
CA THR A 42 6.17 -0.50 4.38
C THR A 42 5.76 0.96 4.36
N ILE A 43 5.73 1.58 5.51
CA ILE A 43 5.48 3.01 5.70
C ILE A 43 6.49 3.56 6.69
N THR A 44 6.95 4.79 6.47
CA THR A 44 7.82 5.47 7.44
C THR A 44 7.03 5.81 8.72
N PRO A 45 7.70 5.86 9.90
CA PRO A 45 7.03 6.12 11.18
C PRO A 45 6.27 7.45 11.22
N ASP A 46 6.68 8.43 10.43
CA ASP A 46 6.02 9.73 10.26
C ASP A 46 4.85 9.68 9.27
N GLY A 47 4.58 8.53 8.64
CA GLY A 47 3.50 8.33 7.68
C GLY A 47 3.67 9.04 6.33
N ARG A 48 4.86 9.58 6.05
CA ARG A 48 5.10 10.41 4.86
C ARG A 48 5.52 9.63 3.63
N SER A 49 6.08 8.46 3.80
CA SER A 49 6.52 7.64 2.66
C SER A 49 6.02 6.22 2.79
N ILE A 50 5.34 5.78 1.75
CA ILE A 50 4.90 4.39 1.58
C ILE A 50 5.71 3.78 0.45
N THR A 51 6.17 2.54 0.66
CA THR A 51 6.82 1.74 -0.39
C THR A 51 6.05 0.45 -0.56
N VAL A 52 5.72 0.10 -1.80
CA VAL A 52 5.12 -1.18 -2.18
C VAL A 52 6.03 -1.95 -3.13
N TYR A 53 6.02 -3.28 -3.03
CA TYR A 53 6.87 -4.16 -3.83
C TYR A 53 6.00 -4.98 -4.77
N LEU A 54 6.32 -4.92 -6.07
CA LEU A 54 5.58 -5.60 -7.13
C LEU A 54 6.50 -6.52 -7.94
N SER A 55 5.99 -7.70 -8.35
CA SER A 55 6.67 -8.52 -9.35
C SER A 55 6.67 -7.81 -10.70
N ARG A 56 7.84 -7.60 -11.27
CA ARG A 56 8.02 -6.98 -12.59
C ARG A 56 7.29 -7.76 -13.69
N ARG A 57 7.38 -9.07 -13.64
CA ARG A 57 6.77 -9.95 -14.65
C ARG A 57 5.25 -9.90 -14.64
N GLN A 58 4.66 -9.85 -13.43
CA GLN A 58 3.21 -9.85 -13.26
C GLN A 58 2.59 -8.46 -13.39
N SER A 59 3.38 -7.39 -13.23
CA SER A 59 2.89 -6.00 -13.12
C SER A 59 3.25 -5.14 -14.35
N ARG A 60 3.52 -5.73 -15.49
CA ARG A 60 4.05 -5.02 -16.66
C ARG A 60 3.24 -3.79 -17.04
N GLN A 61 1.92 -3.95 -17.20
CA GLN A 61 1.04 -2.84 -17.58
C GLN A 61 1.01 -1.77 -16.50
N LEU A 62 0.84 -2.17 -15.23
CA LEU A 62 0.82 -1.23 -14.11
C LEU A 62 2.11 -0.42 -14.02
N LEU A 63 3.26 -1.05 -14.20
CA LEU A 63 4.56 -0.37 -14.17
C LEU A 63 4.72 0.60 -15.36
N GLN A 64 4.20 0.27 -16.54
CA GLN A 64 4.16 1.17 -17.70
C GLN A 64 3.28 2.39 -17.43
N ASP A 65 2.09 2.17 -16.88
CA ASP A 65 1.14 3.24 -16.56
C ASP A 65 1.71 4.20 -15.49
N VAL A 66 2.29 3.64 -14.43
CA VAL A 66 2.97 4.42 -13.38
C VAL A 66 4.15 5.21 -13.94
N ALA A 67 4.96 4.61 -14.81
CA ALA A 67 6.08 5.29 -15.46
C ALA A 67 5.61 6.43 -16.38
N ALA A 68 4.46 6.27 -17.03
CA ALA A 68 3.92 7.25 -17.97
C ALA A 68 3.29 8.47 -17.29
N ASN A 69 2.65 8.30 -16.12
CA ASN A 69 1.84 9.36 -15.52
C ASN A 69 2.10 9.62 -14.03
N GLY A 70 2.91 8.81 -13.36
CA GLY A 70 3.22 8.92 -11.93
C GLY A 70 2.06 8.62 -10.98
N ARG A 71 0.88 8.28 -11.49
CA ARG A 71 -0.31 8.05 -10.66
C ARG A 71 -0.30 6.67 -10.04
N ILE A 72 -0.62 6.60 -8.77
CA ILE A 72 -0.76 5.34 -8.03
C ILE A 72 -1.92 5.45 -7.04
N ALA A 73 -2.66 4.36 -6.88
CA ALA A 73 -3.57 4.17 -5.78
C ALA A 73 -3.30 2.81 -5.14
N VAL A 74 -3.26 2.78 -3.82
CA VAL A 74 -3.04 1.54 -3.06
C VAL A 74 -4.15 1.38 -2.03
N VAL A 75 -4.76 0.21 -2.02
CA VAL A 75 -5.75 -0.19 -1.02
C VAL A 75 -5.06 -1.14 -0.04
N PHE A 76 -5.01 -0.74 1.22
CA PHE A 76 -4.54 -1.55 2.34
C PHE A 76 -5.74 -2.08 3.11
N SER A 77 -5.86 -3.40 3.22
CA SER A 77 -7.01 -4.04 3.86
C SER A 77 -6.57 -5.16 4.81
N GLU A 78 -7.04 -5.09 6.05
CA GLU A 78 -6.81 -6.15 7.02
C GLU A 78 -7.79 -7.30 6.81
N PRO A 79 -7.31 -8.53 6.61
CA PRO A 79 -8.15 -9.67 6.22
C PRO A 79 -9.26 -10.01 7.21
N SER A 80 -8.99 -9.96 8.52
CA SER A 80 -9.95 -10.40 9.54
C SER A 80 -10.97 -9.33 9.93
N SER A 81 -10.57 -8.05 10.00
CA SER A 81 -11.45 -6.95 10.40
C SER A 81 -12.12 -6.23 9.24
N HIS A 82 -11.62 -6.44 8.00
CA HIS A 82 -11.99 -5.69 6.81
C HIS A 82 -11.70 -4.17 6.89
N ARG A 83 -10.97 -3.73 7.91
CA ARG A 83 -10.54 -2.35 8.01
C ARG A 83 -9.67 -2.01 6.80
N THR A 84 -10.06 -0.98 6.06
CA THR A 84 -9.50 -0.70 4.74
C THR A 84 -9.27 0.80 4.56
N VAL A 85 -8.08 1.16 4.07
CA VAL A 85 -7.75 2.51 3.64
C VAL A 85 -7.24 2.50 2.21
N GLN A 86 -7.69 3.45 1.40
CA GLN A 86 -7.10 3.73 0.09
C GLN A 86 -6.26 4.99 0.18
N VAL A 87 -5.03 4.92 -0.31
CA VAL A 87 -4.16 6.09 -0.48
C VAL A 87 -3.87 6.31 -1.95
N LYS A 88 -3.72 7.58 -2.34
CA LYS A 88 -3.41 7.98 -3.73
C LYS A 88 -2.25 8.95 -3.74
N ALA A 89 -1.46 8.89 -4.81
CA ALA A 89 -0.40 9.84 -5.11
C ALA A 89 -0.32 10.09 -6.64
N ALA A 90 0.28 11.20 -7.01
CA ALA A 90 0.47 11.61 -8.40
C ALA A 90 1.96 11.65 -8.80
N SER A 91 2.85 11.27 -7.88
CA SER A 91 4.29 11.19 -8.10
C SER A 91 4.85 10.00 -7.36
N VAL A 92 5.72 9.26 -8.01
CA VAL A 92 6.35 8.07 -7.45
C VAL A 92 7.84 8.02 -7.78
N LEU A 93 8.59 7.31 -6.95
CA LEU A 93 9.96 6.89 -7.22
C LEU A 93 9.99 5.37 -7.38
N THR A 94 10.59 4.89 -8.46
CA THR A 94 10.70 3.45 -8.74
C THR A 94 12.17 3.02 -8.75
N ARG A 95 12.45 1.87 -8.17
CA ARG A 95 13.75 1.22 -8.22
C ARG A 95 13.62 -0.30 -8.23
N SER A 96 14.66 -0.99 -8.66
CA SER A 96 14.75 -2.44 -8.41
C SER A 96 14.89 -2.71 -6.91
N ALA A 97 14.35 -3.83 -6.46
CA ALA A 97 14.57 -4.27 -5.08
C ALA A 97 16.06 -4.62 -4.86
N LEU A 98 16.51 -4.42 -3.64
CA LEU A 98 17.89 -4.65 -3.19
C LEU A 98 17.94 -5.78 -2.14
N PRO A 99 19.07 -6.42 -1.92
CA PRO A 99 19.23 -7.40 -0.84
C PRO A 99 18.85 -6.84 0.54
N SER A 100 19.04 -5.54 0.77
CA SER A 100 18.64 -4.85 2.00
C SER A 100 17.12 -4.78 2.22
N ASP A 101 16.30 -5.03 1.19
CA ASP A 101 14.84 -5.09 1.30
C ASP A 101 14.34 -6.46 1.83
N GLN A 102 15.18 -7.50 1.81
CA GLN A 102 14.76 -8.85 2.23
C GLN A 102 14.17 -8.93 3.65
N PRO A 103 14.76 -8.32 4.68
CA PRO A 103 14.21 -8.40 6.04
C PRO A 103 12.78 -7.82 6.12
N LEU A 104 12.51 -6.75 5.37
CA LEU A 104 11.18 -6.14 5.28
C LEU A 104 10.19 -7.07 4.59
N LEU A 105 10.57 -7.69 3.48
CA LEU A 105 9.71 -8.65 2.75
C LEU A 105 9.40 -9.88 3.60
N GLN A 106 10.37 -10.37 4.36
CA GLN A 106 10.17 -11.49 5.31
C GLN A 106 9.22 -11.09 6.44
N ARG A 107 9.37 -9.88 7.02
CA ARG A 107 8.46 -9.36 8.04
C ARG A 107 7.03 -9.25 7.51
N TYR A 108 6.86 -8.72 6.30
CA TYR A 108 5.55 -8.61 5.65
C TYR A 108 4.91 -9.99 5.44
N LEU A 109 5.67 -10.96 4.90
CA LEU A 109 5.18 -12.32 4.70
C LEU A 109 4.74 -12.96 6.02
N ALA A 110 5.54 -12.84 7.09
CA ALA A 110 5.20 -13.38 8.40
C ALA A 110 3.90 -12.77 8.95
N ALA A 111 3.77 -11.44 8.89
CA ALA A 111 2.55 -10.74 9.33
C ALA A 111 1.32 -11.16 8.52
N MET A 112 1.44 -11.31 7.21
CA MET A 112 0.36 -11.79 6.36
C MET A 112 0.00 -13.24 6.62
N GLN A 113 0.96 -14.10 6.93
CA GLN A 113 0.69 -15.49 7.32
C GLN A 113 -0.20 -15.57 8.55
N GLU A 114 0.08 -14.77 9.58
CA GLU A 114 -0.75 -14.70 10.79
C GLU A 114 -2.16 -14.18 10.46
N LYS A 115 -2.28 -13.05 9.77
CA LYS A 115 -3.58 -12.45 9.43
C LYS A 115 -4.45 -13.33 8.52
N ILE A 116 -3.84 -14.02 7.57
CA ILE A 116 -4.55 -14.94 6.67
C ILE A 116 -4.94 -16.23 7.41
N SER A 117 -4.16 -16.65 8.41
CA SER A 117 -4.53 -17.82 9.25
C SER A 117 -5.78 -17.54 10.09
N GLU A 118 -5.98 -16.29 10.54
CA GLU A 118 -7.19 -15.87 11.26
C GLU A 118 -8.48 -16.05 10.43
N VAL A 119 -8.37 -16.00 9.11
CA VAL A 119 -9.51 -16.22 8.19
C VAL A 119 -9.53 -17.64 7.58
N GLY A 120 -8.76 -18.56 8.16
CA GLY A 120 -8.87 -20.01 7.89
C GLY A 120 -7.92 -20.58 6.83
N PHE A 121 -6.92 -19.84 6.37
CA PHE A 121 -5.93 -20.34 5.41
C PHE A 121 -4.57 -20.57 6.08
N GLY A 122 -3.95 -21.71 5.75
CA GLY A 122 -2.63 -22.06 6.31
C GLY A 122 -1.48 -21.22 5.73
N HIS A 123 -0.35 -21.18 6.45
CA HIS A 123 0.84 -20.43 6.06
C HIS A 123 1.38 -20.79 4.67
N ALA A 124 1.20 -22.04 4.22
CA ALA A 124 1.61 -22.47 2.88
C ALA A 124 0.85 -21.74 1.77
N PHE A 125 -0.46 -21.47 1.99
CA PHE A 125 -1.27 -20.68 1.06
C PHE A 125 -0.72 -19.26 0.91
N THR A 126 -0.48 -18.56 2.02
CA THR A 126 0.04 -17.20 2.03
C THR A 126 1.42 -17.14 1.40
N ARG A 127 2.29 -18.12 1.69
CA ARG A 127 3.63 -18.22 1.09
C ARG A 127 3.56 -18.40 -0.43
N ALA A 128 2.63 -19.20 -0.94
CA ALA A 128 2.41 -19.36 -2.38
C ALA A 128 1.84 -18.08 -3.03
N MET A 129 0.88 -17.42 -2.36
CA MET A 129 0.25 -16.19 -2.82
C MET A 129 1.25 -15.02 -2.94
N LEU A 130 2.22 -14.94 -2.04
CA LEU A 130 3.23 -13.88 -1.98
C LEU A 130 4.61 -14.34 -2.49
N ALA A 131 4.68 -15.51 -3.15
CA ALA A 131 5.92 -16.01 -3.69
C ALA A 131 6.52 -15.02 -4.68
N CYS A 132 7.77 -14.66 -4.48
CA CYS A 132 8.49 -13.71 -5.31
C CYS A 132 9.99 -14.02 -5.33
N ARG A 133 10.66 -13.47 -6.33
CA ARG A 133 12.12 -13.47 -6.44
C ARG A 133 12.59 -12.02 -6.32
N LEU A 134 13.62 -11.78 -5.51
CA LEU A 134 14.14 -10.44 -5.27
C LEU A 134 14.54 -9.72 -6.57
N ASP A 135 15.17 -10.45 -7.50
CA ASP A 135 15.61 -9.93 -8.80
C ASP A 135 14.46 -9.57 -9.76
N ASP A 136 13.22 -10.04 -9.46
CA ASP A 136 12.01 -9.69 -10.21
C ASP A 136 11.21 -8.56 -9.55
N LEU A 137 11.64 -8.02 -8.39
CA LEU A 137 10.87 -7.03 -7.67
C LEU A 137 11.23 -5.60 -8.05
N VAL A 138 10.19 -4.77 -8.12
CA VAL A 138 10.26 -3.31 -8.20
C VAL A 138 9.67 -2.72 -6.93
N ALA A 139 10.41 -1.84 -6.29
CA ALA A 139 9.94 -1.00 -5.20
C ALA A 139 9.41 0.32 -5.77
N ILE A 140 8.19 0.69 -5.40
CA ILE A 140 7.55 1.96 -5.76
C ILE A 140 7.30 2.71 -4.46
N SER A 141 7.97 3.86 -4.30
CA SER A 141 7.83 4.73 -3.14
C SER A 141 7.08 5.99 -3.50
N PHE A 142 6.20 6.45 -2.62
CA PHE A 142 5.40 7.65 -2.82
C PHE A 142 5.00 8.30 -1.49
N GLU A 143 4.74 9.61 -1.53
CA GLU A 143 4.12 10.34 -0.44
C GLU A 143 2.59 10.36 -0.66
N PRO A 144 1.77 9.95 0.32
CA PRO A 144 0.32 10.01 0.23
C PRO A 144 -0.16 11.45 0.00
N ALA A 145 -0.91 11.68 -1.09
CA ALA A 145 -1.53 12.97 -1.40
C ALA A 145 -3.02 12.99 -1.02
N GLN A 146 -3.67 11.83 -1.05
CA GLN A 146 -5.06 11.66 -0.65
C GLN A 146 -5.22 10.32 0.09
N ALA A 147 -6.15 10.28 1.03
CA ALA A 147 -6.54 9.04 1.72
C ALA A 147 -8.06 8.98 1.87
N PHE A 148 -8.61 7.78 1.79
CA PHE A 148 -10.05 7.51 1.88
C PHE A 148 -10.29 6.29 2.78
N ASP A 149 -11.29 6.39 3.65
CA ASP A 149 -11.82 5.22 4.34
C ASP A 149 -12.55 4.33 3.32
N GLN A 150 -12.13 3.09 3.22
CA GLN A 150 -12.76 2.09 2.35
C GLN A 150 -13.24 0.87 3.15
N THR A 151 -13.25 1.00 4.48
CA THR A 151 -13.84 -0.02 5.36
C THR A 151 -15.32 -0.20 4.98
N PRO A 152 -15.79 -1.44 4.71
CA PRO A 152 -17.17 -1.68 4.34
C PRO A 152 -18.14 -1.08 5.37
N GLY A 153 -19.04 -0.23 4.91
CA GLY A 153 -19.99 0.45 5.77
C GLY A 153 -20.33 1.87 5.30
N PRO A 154 -21.07 2.65 6.10
CA PRO A 154 -21.55 3.98 5.69
C PRO A 154 -20.47 5.04 5.50
N ARG A 155 -19.24 4.77 5.97
CA ARG A 155 -18.09 5.67 5.82
C ARG A 155 -17.23 5.35 4.60
N ALA A 156 -17.53 4.29 3.86
CA ALA A 156 -16.76 3.93 2.67
C ALA A 156 -16.75 5.10 1.66
N GLY A 157 -15.55 5.48 1.20
CA GLY A 157 -15.33 6.61 0.29
C GLY A 157 -15.17 7.98 0.96
N VAL A 158 -15.30 8.07 2.29
CA VAL A 158 -15.06 9.34 3.01
C VAL A 158 -13.57 9.69 2.97
N SER A 159 -13.28 10.95 2.56
CA SER A 159 -11.91 11.47 2.58
C SER A 159 -11.38 11.59 4.01
N LEU A 160 -10.14 11.12 4.20
CA LEU A 160 -9.41 11.16 5.46
C LEU A 160 -8.41 12.34 5.49
N SER A 161 -8.59 13.37 4.64
CA SER A 161 -7.77 14.57 4.72
C SER A 161 -7.72 15.05 6.17
N ALA A 162 -6.53 15.47 6.65
CA ALA A 162 -6.36 16.03 7.98
C ALA A 162 -7.49 17.03 8.24
N ALA A 163 -8.30 16.79 9.26
CA ALA A 163 -9.34 17.71 9.66
C ALA A 163 -8.66 19.06 9.86
N ALA A 164 -8.98 20.02 9.01
CA ALA A 164 -8.68 21.42 9.29
C ALA A 164 -9.27 21.66 10.68
N THR A 165 -8.42 21.91 11.68
CA THR A 165 -8.84 22.38 12.98
C THR A 165 -9.60 23.67 12.74
N GLY A 166 -10.91 23.56 12.59
CA GLY A 166 -11.82 24.68 12.56
C GLY A 166 -11.68 25.41 13.86
N SER A 167 -10.97 26.53 13.85
CA SER A 167 -11.05 27.56 14.86
C SER A 167 -12.51 28.02 14.90
N ALA A 168 -13.25 27.54 15.88
CA ALA A 168 -14.47 28.22 16.29
C ALA A 168 -14.04 29.45 17.06
N GLY A 169 -14.24 30.64 16.48
CA GLY A 169 -14.24 31.92 17.15
C GLY A 169 -15.58 32.16 17.85
#